data_a1032bc5d199185df91378a71a9295ca
#
_entry.id   a1032bc5d199185df91378a71a9295ca
#
_cell.length_a   1.000
_cell.length_b   1.000
_cell.length_c   1.000
_cell.angle_alpha   90.00
_cell.angle_beta   90.00
_cell.angle_gamma   90.00
#
_symmetry.space_group_name_H-M   'P 1'
#
loop_
_entity.id
_entity.type
_entity.pdbx_description
1 polymer ?
#
loop_
_entity_poly.entity_id
_entity_poly.type
_entity_poly.pdbx_seq_one_letter_code
_entity_poly.pdbx_strand_id
1 'polypeptide(L)'
;MGLFMLFPLGTAAFYKEPDFKSFLYSAIICISIGLPFFIVKPSIKEIGKREGYLIVTLSWVVMSIAATLPYLLSGAIHSFGAAFFEASSGFTTTGASVFNDIEALPHGILLWRSLTQWIGGMGIIVLTVAILPLLGVGGVQLFSAESPGPTKDKVHPKIKETAKRLWLIYTALTVILFLILYLISGMTCFDAVNHAMTTMSTGGFSTKNASLAHWDSPIVQYPIIVFMFLAGTNFTILYFLLKAKIKKVFYNEEFVTYLIGTIVITFLVTFSVICHVNEGLEKSFRLALFQVVSLVTTTGFVTADYTTWSNGLTMTFFMLLFLGACAGSTSGGIKVVRHVIFFKNTILEFKRLLHPRALLKVKMNKEVIPEKVTAHVMVFLLVYLMVFCLGSILIMRLNGDVALPFQTALGAVATCIGNIGPGLGAVGPVYNFSILPDASKIILSFIMIIGRLELFSVLILFSPSFWRSN
;
A
#
# COMPACT_ATOMS: atom_id res chain seq x y z
N MET A 1 9.75 -16.09 -6.62
CA MET A 1 9.78 -15.10 -7.71
C MET A 1 9.79 -15.78 -9.07
N GLY A 2 10.76 -16.63 -9.41
CA GLY A 2 10.84 -17.27 -10.72
C GLY A 2 9.56 -17.97 -11.20
N LEU A 3 8.81 -18.63 -10.32
CA LEU A 3 7.53 -19.25 -10.68
C LEU A 3 6.46 -18.21 -11.08
N PHE A 4 6.42 -17.06 -10.45
CA PHE A 4 5.48 -15.99 -10.81
C PHE A 4 5.83 -15.35 -12.17
N MET A 5 7.10 -15.35 -12.57
CA MET A 5 7.53 -14.86 -13.88
C MET A 5 7.02 -15.72 -15.05
N LEU A 6 6.55 -16.96 -14.77
CA LEU A 6 5.94 -17.82 -15.79
C LEU A 6 4.60 -17.26 -16.32
N PHE A 7 3.87 -16.46 -15.54
CA PHE A 7 2.63 -15.82 -15.99
C PHE A 7 2.90 -14.77 -17.08
N PRO A 8 3.75 -13.74 -16.85
CA PRO A 8 4.13 -12.81 -17.91
C PRO A 8 4.85 -13.48 -19.09
N LEU A 9 5.64 -14.54 -18.85
CA LEU A 9 6.23 -15.35 -19.90
C LEU A 9 5.15 -15.94 -20.83
N GLY A 10 4.08 -16.51 -20.25
CA GLY A 10 2.94 -17.02 -21.00
C GLY A 10 2.22 -15.91 -21.81
N THR A 11 2.09 -14.72 -21.23
CA THR A 11 1.51 -13.55 -21.91
C THR A 11 2.38 -13.10 -23.08
N ALA A 12 3.68 -12.95 -22.88
CA ALA A 12 4.63 -12.59 -23.93
C ALA A 12 4.65 -13.62 -25.08
N ALA A 13 4.51 -14.91 -24.74
CA ALA A 13 4.38 -15.98 -25.75
C ALA A 13 3.07 -15.85 -26.55
N PHE A 14 1.95 -15.55 -25.87
CA PHE A 14 0.64 -15.40 -26.50
C PHE A 14 0.60 -14.23 -27.49
N TYR A 15 1.15 -13.08 -27.09
CA TYR A 15 1.23 -11.88 -27.94
C TYR A 15 2.43 -11.88 -28.88
N LYS A 16 3.32 -12.90 -28.81
CA LYS A 16 4.54 -13.04 -29.64
C LYS A 16 5.49 -11.83 -29.49
N GLU A 17 5.66 -11.32 -28.29
CA GLU A 17 6.45 -10.14 -27.98
C GLU A 17 7.91 -10.48 -27.66
N PRO A 18 8.84 -9.52 -27.84
CA PRO A 18 10.28 -9.75 -27.69
C PRO A 18 10.72 -10.00 -26.23
N ASP A 19 9.93 -9.59 -25.25
CA ASP A 19 10.18 -9.74 -23.82
C ASP A 19 10.07 -11.19 -23.31
N PHE A 20 9.62 -12.11 -24.14
CA PHE A 20 9.59 -13.56 -23.83
C PHE A 20 10.94 -14.07 -23.32
N LYS A 21 12.05 -13.77 -24.03
CA LYS A 21 13.39 -14.19 -23.62
C LYS A 21 13.80 -13.60 -22.29
N SER A 22 13.44 -12.37 -22.04
CA SER A 22 13.76 -11.64 -20.80
C SER A 22 13.09 -12.28 -19.59
N PHE A 23 11.83 -12.66 -19.69
CA PHE A 23 11.13 -13.40 -18.64
C PHE A 23 11.68 -14.81 -18.45
N LEU A 24 12.02 -15.51 -19.54
CA LEU A 24 12.61 -16.85 -19.47
C LEU A 24 13.95 -16.82 -18.71
N TYR A 25 14.86 -15.93 -19.08
CA TYR A 25 16.16 -15.81 -18.40
C TYR A 25 15.99 -15.35 -16.95
N SER A 26 15.13 -14.38 -16.68
CA SER A 26 14.83 -13.93 -15.32
C SER A 26 14.30 -15.07 -14.44
N ALA A 27 13.38 -15.87 -14.96
CA ALA A 27 12.83 -17.03 -14.25
C ALA A 27 13.92 -18.07 -13.96
N ILE A 28 14.76 -18.42 -14.96
CA ILE A 28 15.87 -19.37 -14.79
C ILE A 28 16.85 -18.85 -13.71
N ILE A 29 17.28 -17.60 -13.77
CA ILE A 29 18.19 -17.01 -12.79
C ILE A 29 17.60 -17.09 -11.38
N CYS A 30 16.34 -16.66 -11.20
CA CYS A 30 15.69 -16.68 -9.89
C CYS A 30 15.51 -18.10 -9.35
N ILE A 31 15.16 -19.07 -10.20
CA ILE A 31 15.00 -20.48 -9.80
C ILE A 31 16.36 -21.08 -9.47
N SER A 32 17.39 -20.85 -10.28
CA SER A 32 18.74 -21.39 -10.07
C SER A 32 19.37 -20.87 -8.77
N ILE A 33 19.14 -19.60 -8.41
CA ILE A 33 19.61 -19.05 -7.13
C ILE A 33 18.77 -19.58 -5.97
N GLY A 34 17.45 -19.69 -6.12
CA GLY A 34 16.55 -20.07 -5.03
C GLY A 34 16.52 -21.57 -4.72
N LEU A 35 16.76 -22.43 -5.71
CA LEU A 35 16.66 -23.88 -5.58
C LEU A 35 17.63 -24.47 -4.52
N PRO A 36 18.91 -24.07 -4.46
CA PRO A 36 19.83 -24.56 -3.43
C PRO A 36 19.34 -24.26 -2.00
N PHE A 37 18.81 -23.07 -1.77
CA PHE A 37 18.26 -22.69 -0.45
C PHE A 37 17.00 -23.45 -0.09
N PHE A 38 16.22 -23.90 -1.07
CA PHE A 38 15.03 -24.71 -0.85
C PHE A 38 15.38 -26.17 -0.50
N ILE A 39 16.48 -26.71 -1.06
CA ILE A 39 16.93 -28.07 -0.84
C ILE A 39 17.60 -28.21 0.54
N VAL A 40 18.35 -27.21 0.98
CA VAL A 40 19.02 -27.20 2.28
C VAL A 40 17.96 -26.99 3.37
N LYS A 41 17.65 -28.06 4.12
CA LYS A 41 16.73 -27.96 5.26
C LYS A 41 17.44 -27.30 6.44
N PRO A 42 16.90 -26.21 7.00
CA PRO A 42 17.48 -25.59 8.20
C PRO A 42 17.35 -26.55 9.41
N SER A 43 18.42 -26.63 10.21
CA SER A 43 18.43 -27.40 11.47
C SER A 43 17.64 -26.71 12.60
N ILE A 44 17.36 -25.40 12.47
CA ILE A 44 16.68 -24.58 13.48
C ILE A 44 15.17 -24.66 13.24
N LYS A 45 14.42 -25.13 14.26
CA LYS A 45 12.96 -25.26 14.19
C LYS A 45 12.19 -24.05 14.68
N GLU A 46 12.79 -23.18 15.48
CA GLU A 46 12.14 -22.00 16.05
C GLU A 46 12.83 -20.72 15.60
N ILE A 47 12.05 -19.79 15.06
CA ILE A 47 12.52 -18.49 14.63
C ILE A 47 12.25 -17.49 15.76
N GLY A 48 13.30 -16.85 16.27
CA GLY A 48 13.19 -15.81 17.27
C GLY A 48 12.65 -14.49 16.68
N LYS A 49 12.38 -13.52 17.55
CA LYS A 49 11.86 -12.21 17.12
C LYS A 49 12.86 -11.45 16.24
N ARG A 50 14.16 -11.53 16.54
CA ARG A 50 15.22 -10.85 15.77
C ARG A 50 15.30 -11.39 14.35
N GLU A 51 15.36 -12.71 14.23
CA GLU A 51 15.39 -13.39 12.94
C GLU A 51 14.14 -13.07 12.12
N GLY A 52 12.97 -12.96 12.77
CA GLY A 52 11.71 -12.57 12.14
C GLY A 52 11.78 -11.19 11.48
N TYR A 53 12.29 -10.17 12.17
CA TYR A 53 12.48 -8.84 11.60
C TYR A 53 13.45 -8.84 10.41
N LEU A 54 14.57 -9.54 10.56
CA LEU A 54 15.58 -9.65 9.51
C LEU A 54 15.03 -10.34 8.26
N ILE A 55 14.39 -11.52 8.45
CA ILE A 55 13.80 -12.29 7.34
C ILE A 55 12.76 -11.46 6.59
N VAL A 56 11.86 -10.78 7.30
CA VAL A 56 10.84 -9.94 6.66
C VAL A 56 11.48 -8.84 5.83
N THR A 57 12.35 -8.04 6.41
CA THR A 57 12.97 -6.90 5.71
C THR A 57 13.81 -7.35 4.53
N LEU A 58 14.68 -8.37 4.72
CA LEU A 58 15.50 -8.89 3.63
C LEU A 58 14.66 -9.52 2.52
N SER A 59 13.58 -10.22 2.85
CA SER A 59 12.70 -10.79 1.83
C SER A 59 12.12 -9.74 0.89
N TRP A 60 11.68 -8.60 1.42
CA TRP A 60 11.15 -7.50 0.59
C TRP A 60 12.24 -6.88 -0.29
N VAL A 61 13.44 -6.66 0.24
CA VAL A 61 14.57 -6.13 -0.55
C VAL A 61 14.98 -7.12 -1.65
N VAL A 62 15.16 -8.41 -1.30
CA VAL A 62 15.56 -9.46 -2.27
C VAL A 62 14.49 -9.67 -3.34
N MET A 63 13.20 -9.67 -2.95
CA MET A 63 12.10 -9.76 -3.93
C MET A 63 12.10 -8.57 -4.89
N SER A 64 12.32 -7.36 -4.39
CA SER A 64 12.40 -6.15 -5.23
C SER A 64 13.59 -6.20 -6.18
N ILE A 65 14.77 -6.67 -5.71
CA ILE A 65 15.95 -6.87 -6.57
C ILE A 65 15.68 -7.92 -7.65
N ALA A 66 15.12 -9.08 -7.28
CA ALA A 66 14.79 -10.12 -8.24
C ALA A 66 13.78 -9.65 -9.31
N ALA A 67 12.86 -8.78 -8.93
CA ALA A 67 11.86 -8.24 -9.84
C ALA A 67 12.41 -7.19 -10.82
N THR A 68 13.63 -6.69 -10.62
CA THR A 68 14.28 -5.78 -11.59
C THR A 68 14.71 -6.51 -12.86
N LEU A 69 14.97 -7.83 -12.77
CA LEU A 69 15.53 -8.61 -13.87
C LEU A 69 14.73 -8.52 -15.17
N PRO A 70 13.40 -8.71 -15.19
CA PRO A 70 12.63 -8.56 -16.42
C PRO A 70 12.74 -7.17 -17.04
N TYR A 71 12.76 -6.10 -16.24
CA TYR A 71 12.88 -4.71 -16.74
C TYR A 71 14.22 -4.45 -17.38
N LEU A 72 15.33 -4.91 -16.76
CA LEU A 72 16.69 -4.72 -17.25
C LEU A 72 16.97 -5.58 -18.49
N LEU A 73 16.57 -6.86 -18.45
CA LEU A 73 16.83 -7.80 -19.55
C LEU A 73 15.98 -7.52 -20.79
N SER A 74 14.79 -6.93 -20.63
CA SER A 74 13.95 -6.51 -21.76
C SER A 74 14.40 -5.19 -22.38
N GLY A 75 15.25 -4.42 -21.69
CA GLY A 75 15.62 -3.07 -22.08
C GLY A 75 14.50 -2.05 -21.85
N ALA A 76 13.40 -2.42 -21.17
CA ALA A 76 12.34 -1.47 -20.83
C ALA A 76 12.83 -0.37 -19.86
N ILE A 77 13.79 -0.70 -19.02
CA ILE A 77 14.51 0.25 -18.14
C ILE A 77 16.00 -0.04 -18.23
N HIS A 78 16.81 1.00 -18.50
CA HIS A 78 18.25 0.83 -18.69
C HIS A 78 19.06 0.99 -17.39
N SER A 79 18.54 1.70 -16.41
CA SER A 79 19.23 1.98 -15.15
C SER A 79 18.74 1.05 -14.04
N PHE A 80 19.70 0.53 -13.23
CA PHE A 80 19.36 -0.28 -12.06
C PHE A 80 18.54 0.52 -11.04
N GLY A 81 18.87 1.80 -10.81
CA GLY A 81 18.14 2.65 -9.86
C GLY A 81 16.67 2.82 -10.24
N ALA A 82 16.38 3.05 -11.51
CA ALA A 82 15.01 3.15 -12.02
C ALA A 82 14.29 1.80 -12.01
N ALA A 83 14.94 0.69 -12.37
CA ALA A 83 14.37 -0.65 -12.32
C ALA A 83 14.06 -1.08 -10.89
N PHE A 84 14.94 -0.77 -9.92
CA PHE A 84 14.72 -1.05 -8.50
C PHE A 84 13.57 -0.21 -7.93
N PHE A 85 13.42 1.04 -8.38
CA PHE A 85 12.31 1.90 -8.01
C PHE A 85 10.98 1.31 -8.50
N GLU A 86 10.87 0.97 -9.78
CA GLU A 86 9.65 0.38 -10.36
C GLU A 86 9.27 -0.94 -9.68
N ALA A 87 10.26 -1.82 -9.46
CA ALA A 87 10.08 -3.10 -8.78
C ALA A 87 9.66 -2.93 -7.32
N SER A 88 10.31 -2.02 -6.58
CA SER A 88 9.95 -1.70 -5.19
C SER A 88 8.56 -1.09 -5.10
N SER A 89 8.23 -0.16 -6.01
CA SER A 89 6.91 0.43 -6.13
C SER A 89 5.83 -0.63 -6.42
N GLY A 90 6.14 -1.62 -7.26
CA GLY A 90 5.27 -2.77 -7.50
C GLY A 90 5.01 -3.54 -6.21
N PHE A 91 6.04 -4.09 -5.57
CA PHE A 91 5.87 -4.94 -4.38
C PHE A 91 5.31 -4.20 -3.17
N THR A 92 5.74 -2.96 -2.94
CA THR A 92 5.20 -2.16 -1.84
C THR A 92 3.80 -1.62 -2.14
N THR A 93 3.25 -1.95 -3.32
CA THR A 93 1.95 -1.48 -3.81
C THR A 93 1.83 0.06 -3.77
N THR A 94 2.95 0.75 -4.05
CA THR A 94 2.99 2.21 -4.04
C THR A 94 2.36 2.80 -5.31
N GLY A 95 2.64 2.21 -6.49
CA GLY A 95 2.07 2.70 -7.73
C GLY A 95 2.81 3.88 -8.39
N ALA A 96 3.91 4.34 -7.79
CA ALA A 96 4.80 5.33 -8.40
C ALA A 96 5.58 4.69 -9.56
N SER A 97 5.63 5.34 -10.73
CA SER A 97 6.25 4.78 -11.94
C SER A 97 7.34 5.69 -12.50
N VAL A 98 8.31 5.08 -13.15
CA VAL A 98 9.36 5.77 -13.90
C VAL A 98 9.12 5.77 -15.42
N PHE A 99 8.07 5.10 -15.89
CA PHE A 99 7.76 5.04 -17.31
C PHE A 99 7.06 6.31 -17.78
N ASN A 100 7.57 6.87 -18.89
CA ASN A 100 6.96 8.03 -19.56
C ASN A 100 5.81 7.60 -20.48
N ASP A 101 5.92 6.45 -21.12
CA ASP A 101 4.89 5.87 -21.96
C ASP A 101 4.65 4.41 -21.56
N ILE A 102 3.53 4.20 -20.87
CA ILE A 102 3.12 2.88 -20.38
C ILE A 102 2.50 2.06 -21.53
N GLU A 103 1.83 2.72 -22.48
CA GLU A 103 1.11 2.07 -23.56
C GLU A 103 2.05 1.50 -24.62
N ALA A 104 3.30 2.00 -24.70
CA ALA A 104 4.32 1.43 -25.57
C ALA A 104 5.00 0.17 -24.99
N LEU A 105 4.72 -0.20 -23.73
CA LEU A 105 5.34 -1.35 -23.09
C LEU A 105 4.71 -2.67 -23.58
N PRO A 106 5.51 -3.75 -23.71
CA PRO A 106 5.00 -5.08 -23.98
C PRO A 106 4.00 -5.57 -22.92
N HIS A 107 3.04 -6.38 -23.33
CA HIS A 107 2.00 -6.94 -22.44
C HIS A 107 2.60 -7.76 -21.30
N GLY A 108 3.72 -8.47 -21.53
CA GLY A 108 4.43 -9.19 -20.49
C GLY A 108 4.90 -8.26 -19.37
N ILE A 109 5.51 -7.12 -19.71
CA ILE A 109 5.97 -6.10 -18.73
C ILE A 109 4.78 -5.46 -18.00
N LEU A 110 3.69 -5.14 -18.69
CA LEU A 110 2.48 -4.59 -18.07
C LEU A 110 1.86 -5.55 -17.06
N LEU A 111 1.75 -6.84 -17.43
CA LEU A 111 1.26 -7.86 -16.52
C LEU A 111 2.21 -8.04 -15.32
N TRP A 112 3.53 -7.99 -15.54
CA TRP A 112 4.51 -8.08 -14.46
C TRP A 112 4.35 -6.96 -13.42
N ARG A 113 4.16 -5.73 -13.86
CA ARG A 113 3.86 -4.58 -13.00
C ARG A 113 2.65 -4.87 -12.10
N SER A 114 1.54 -5.27 -12.70
CA SER A 114 0.29 -5.56 -11.97
C SER A 114 0.42 -6.78 -11.04
N LEU A 115 1.13 -7.82 -11.49
CA LEU A 115 1.35 -9.04 -10.72
C LEU A 115 2.23 -8.79 -9.49
N THR A 116 3.28 -7.95 -9.61
CA THR A 116 4.10 -7.56 -8.45
C THR A 116 3.27 -6.86 -7.38
N GLN A 117 2.35 -5.97 -7.77
CA GLN A 117 1.41 -5.34 -6.83
C GLN A 117 0.48 -6.36 -6.18
N TRP A 118 -0.09 -7.27 -6.97
CA TRP A 118 -1.00 -8.28 -6.45
C TRP A 118 -0.34 -9.21 -5.43
N ILE A 119 0.90 -9.63 -5.70
CA ILE A 119 1.72 -10.42 -4.77
C ILE A 119 2.08 -9.59 -3.52
N GLY A 120 2.45 -8.32 -3.68
CA GLY A 120 2.77 -7.42 -2.59
C GLY A 120 1.59 -7.16 -1.65
N GLY A 121 0.39 -6.96 -2.21
CA GLY A 121 -0.85 -6.84 -1.43
C GLY A 121 -1.16 -8.09 -0.61
N MET A 122 -1.00 -9.28 -1.22
CA MET A 122 -1.13 -10.56 -0.53
C MET A 122 -0.08 -10.73 0.56
N GLY A 123 1.18 -10.36 0.27
CA GLY A 123 2.29 -10.45 1.22
C GLY A 123 2.03 -9.67 2.51
N ILE A 124 1.45 -8.47 2.42
CA ILE A 124 1.15 -7.66 3.60
C ILE A 124 0.00 -8.24 4.44
N ILE A 125 -1.02 -8.85 3.81
CA ILE A 125 -2.10 -9.52 4.54
C ILE A 125 -1.53 -10.67 5.39
N VAL A 126 -0.64 -11.48 4.81
CA VAL A 126 0.02 -12.57 5.52
C VAL A 126 0.94 -12.03 6.62
N LEU A 127 1.71 -10.98 6.33
CA LEU A 127 2.59 -10.32 7.29
C LEU A 127 1.80 -9.82 8.51
N THR A 128 0.72 -9.09 8.27
CA THR A 128 -0.11 -8.47 9.32
C THR A 128 -0.76 -9.52 10.22
N VAL A 129 -1.21 -10.64 9.66
CA VAL A 129 -1.94 -11.67 10.41
C VAL A 129 -1.03 -12.73 11.03
N ALA A 130 0.08 -13.07 10.35
CA ALA A 130 0.93 -14.19 10.78
C ALA A 130 2.20 -13.74 11.49
N ILE A 131 2.83 -12.66 11.06
CA ILE A 131 4.19 -12.28 11.48
C ILE A 131 4.18 -11.15 12.51
N LEU A 132 3.43 -10.07 12.28
CA LEU A 132 3.38 -8.93 13.22
C LEU A 132 2.92 -9.31 14.64
N PRO A 133 1.95 -10.23 14.84
CA PRO A 133 1.60 -10.69 16.18
C PRO A 133 2.75 -11.38 16.91
N LEU A 134 3.53 -12.19 16.19
CA LEU A 134 4.69 -12.90 16.76
C LEU A 134 5.80 -11.93 17.18
N LEU A 135 5.93 -10.83 16.44
CA LEU A 135 6.94 -9.81 16.70
C LEU A 135 6.53 -8.82 17.81
N GLY A 136 5.25 -8.80 18.21
CA GLY A 136 4.73 -7.89 19.22
C GLY A 136 4.65 -6.44 18.74
N VAL A 137 4.66 -6.21 17.42
CA VAL A 137 4.57 -4.91 16.75
C VAL A 137 3.20 -4.74 16.12
N GLY A 138 2.70 -3.52 16.16
CA GLY A 138 1.45 -3.14 15.53
C GLY A 138 0.23 -3.25 16.44
N GLY A 139 -0.86 -2.61 16.05
CA GLY A 139 -2.15 -2.63 16.74
C GLY A 139 -2.82 -4.00 16.90
N VAL A 140 -2.08 -5.07 16.68
CA VAL A 140 -2.53 -6.47 16.80
C VAL A 140 -2.83 -6.87 18.24
N GLN A 141 -2.28 -6.16 19.24
CA GLN A 141 -2.76 -6.32 20.61
C GLN A 141 -4.21 -5.86 20.79
N LEU A 142 -4.68 -4.95 19.94
CA LEU A 142 -6.10 -4.61 19.81
C LEU A 142 -6.89 -5.75 19.16
N PHE A 143 -6.27 -6.54 18.28
CA PHE A 143 -6.89 -7.69 17.61
C PHE A 143 -6.92 -8.95 18.49
N SER A 144 -5.95 -9.14 19.36
CA SER A 144 -5.92 -10.29 20.28
C SER A 144 -6.96 -10.19 21.38
N ALA A 145 -7.46 -8.99 21.68
CA ALA A 145 -8.58 -8.78 22.62
C ALA A 145 -9.92 -9.26 22.04
N GLU A 146 -10.09 -9.33 20.72
CA GLU A 146 -11.31 -9.85 20.08
C GLU A 146 -11.37 -11.39 19.95
N SER A 147 -10.29 -12.09 20.36
CA SER A 147 -10.26 -13.56 20.37
C SER A 147 -10.12 -14.08 21.80
N PRO A 148 -11.20 -14.26 22.55
CA PRO A 148 -11.16 -14.85 23.89
C PRO A 148 -10.84 -16.34 23.80
N GLY A 149 -9.65 -16.71 24.22
CA GLY A 149 -9.27 -18.12 24.38
C GLY A 149 -7.99 -18.28 25.17
N PRO A 150 -8.07 -18.91 26.36
CA PRO A 150 -6.90 -19.16 27.17
C PRO A 150 -6.25 -20.48 26.74
N THR A 151 -5.25 -20.45 25.86
CA THR A 151 -4.26 -21.53 25.76
C THR A 151 -3.06 -21.08 24.95
N LYS A 152 -1.90 -21.04 25.61
CA LYS A 152 -0.59 -20.69 25.05
C LYS A 152 -0.04 -21.71 24.04
N ASP A 153 -0.66 -22.86 23.86
CA ASP A 153 -0.03 -24.01 23.19
C ASP A 153 -0.50 -24.35 21.76
N LYS A 154 -1.36 -23.54 21.10
CA LYS A 154 -1.86 -23.87 19.75
C LYS A 154 -1.99 -22.65 18.81
N VAL A 155 -0.96 -21.81 18.72
CA VAL A 155 -1.00 -20.61 17.88
C VAL A 155 -0.82 -20.95 16.38
N HIS A 156 0.01 -21.91 16.04
CA HIS A 156 0.39 -22.25 14.66
C HIS A 156 -0.76 -22.71 13.72
N PRO A 157 -1.64 -23.67 14.09
CA PRO A 157 -2.67 -24.12 13.15
C PRO A 157 -3.72 -23.04 12.85
N LYS A 158 -4.10 -22.25 13.86
CA LYS A 158 -5.11 -21.18 13.69
C LYS A 158 -4.63 -20.03 12.79
N ILE A 159 -3.35 -19.65 12.87
CA ILE A 159 -2.76 -18.59 12.03
C ILE A 159 -2.78 -19.01 10.56
N LYS A 160 -2.36 -20.22 10.23
CA LYS A 160 -2.34 -20.76 8.86
C LYS A 160 -3.75 -20.78 8.25
N GLU A 161 -4.74 -21.23 9.02
CA GLU A 161 -6.14 -21.25 8.55
C GLU A 161 -6.69 -19.84 8.34
N THR A 162 -6.40 -18.91 9.23
CA THR A 162 -6.81 -17.50 9.09
C THR A 162 -6.18 -16.90 7.85
N ALA A 163 -4.87 -17.02 7.67
CA ALA A 163 -4.17 -16.53 6.49
C ALA A 163 -4.75 -17.12 5.19
N LYS A 164 -5.05 -18.44 5.16
CA LYS A 164 -5.68 -19.09 4.00
C LYS A 164 -7.06 -18.50 3.69
N ARG A 165 -7.90 -18.23 4.71
CA ARG A 165 -9.23 -17.64 4.52
C ARG A 165 -9.16 -16.22 3.98
N LEU A 166 -8.24 -15.39 4.52
CA LEU A 166 -8.06 -14.02 4.05
C LEU A 166 -7.52 -13.99 2.61
N TRP A 167 -6.57 -14.89 2.29
CA TRP A 167 -6.09 -15.06 0.92
C TRP A 167 -7.21 -15.43 -0.06
N LEU A 168 -8.11 -16.31 0.35
CA LEU A 168 -9.24 -16.74 -0.46
C LEU A 168 -10.23 -15.59 -0.72
N ILE A 169 -10.50 -14.75 0.28
CA ILE A 169 -11.31 -13.53 0.14
C ILE A 169 -10.65 -12.56 -0.84
N TYR A 170 -9.35 -12.33 -0.68
CA TYR A 170 -8.59 -11.45 -1.56
C TYR A 170 -8.67 -11.89 -3.03
N THR A 171 -8.41 -13.16 -3.29
CA THR A 171 -8.49 -13.73 -4.64
C THR A 171 -9.92 -13.71 -5.19
N ALA A 172 -10.92 -14.07 -4.37
CA ALA A 172 -12.32 -14.04 -4.78
C ALA A 172 -12.77 -12.63 -5.18
N LEU A 173 -12.43 -11.61 -4.39
CA LEU A 173 -12.74 -10.22 -4.71
C LEU A 173 -12.02 -9.76 -5.99
N THR A 174 -10.76 -10.18 -6.20
CA THR A 174 -10.04 -9.89 -7.45
C THR A 174 -10.77 -10.48 -8.66
N VAL A 175 -11.21 -11.75 -8.57
CA VAL A 175 -11.96 -12.41 -9.65
C VAL A 175 -13.31 -11.75 -9.89
N ILE A 176 -14.04 -11.40 -8.83
CA ILE A 176 -15.34 -10.71 -8.96
C ILE A 176 -15.16 -9.36 -9.67
N LEU A 177 -14.17 -8.56 -9.25
CA LEU A 177 -13.89 -7.28 -9.90
C LEU A 177 -13.49 -7.47 -11.37
N PHE A 178 -12.62 -8.45 -11.67
CA PHE A 178 -12.26 -8.80 -13.05
C PHE A 178 -13.50 -9.08 -13.88
N LEU A 179 -14.41 -9.92 -13.40
CA LEU A 179 -15.65 -10.26 -14.12
C LEU A 179 -16.54 -9.03 -14.35
N ILE A 180 -16.66 -8.14 -13.37
CA ILE A 180 -17.42 -6.90 -13.51
C ILE A 180 -16.79 -6.00 -14.58
N LEU A 181 -15.48 -5.79 -14.55
CA LEU A 181 -14.77 -4.94 -15.50
C LEU A 181 -14.79 -5.52 -16.92
N TYR A 182 -14.68 -6.82 -17.07
CA TYR A 182 -14.71 -7.47 -18.36
C TYR A 182 -16.12 -7.59 -18.97
N LEU A 183 -17.09 -8.13 -18.19
CA LEU A 183 -18.41 -8.48 -18.70
C LEU A 183 -19.38 -7.30 -18.72
N ILE A 184 -19.27 -6.38 -17.76
CA ILE A 184 -20.23 -5.28 -17.57
C ILE A 184 -19.66 -3.96 -18.09
N SER A 185 -18.39 -3.67 -17.79
CA SER A 185 -17.78 -2.37 -18.11
C SER A 185 -17.17 -2.31 -19.51
N GLY A 186 -17.05 -3.43 -20.22
CA GLY A 186 -16.54 -3.50 -21.60
C GLY A 186 -15.03 -3.27 -21.73
N MET A 187 -14.27 -3.39 -20.63
CA MET A 187 -12.81 -3.37 -20.71
C MET A 187 -12.29 -4.60 -21.45
N THR A 188 -11.12 -4.47 -22.10
CA THR A 188 -10.45 -5.65 -22.65
C THR A 188 -10.14 -6.65 -21.54
N CYS A 189 -10.06 -7.93 -21.84
CA CYS A 189 -9.72 -8.97 -20.87
C CYS A 189 -8.38 -8.65 -20.19
N PHE A 190 -7.40 -8.18 -20.96
CA PHE A 190 -6.08 -7.82 -20.47
C PHE A 190 -6.15 -6.64 -19.50
N ASP A 191 -6.83 -5.55 -19.84
CA ASP A 191 -6.97 -4.38 -18.98
C ASP A 191 -7.76 -4.73 -17.71
N ALA A 192 -8.85 -5.49 -17.82
CA ALA A 192 -9.67 -5.91 -16.69
C ALA A 192 -8.89 -6.75 -15.66
N VAL A 193 -8.06 -7.71 -16.11
CA VAL A 193 -7.20 -8.51 -15.21
C VAL A 193 -6.19 -7.62 -14.49
N ASN A 194 -5.49 -6.74 -15.21
CA ASN A 194 -4.49 -5.86 -14.64
C ASN A 194 -5.11 -4.91 -13.61
N HIS A 195 -6.21 -4.23 -13.95
CA HIS A 195 -6.87 -3.30 -13.03
C HIS A 195 -7.53 -3.99 -11.84
N ALA A 196 -8.07 -5.21 -12.01
CA ALA A 196 -8.57 -5.98 -10.87
C ALA A 196 -7.46 -6.33 -9.87
N MET A 197 -6.28 -6.76 -10.35
CA MET A 197 -5.12 -7.03 -9.51
C MET A 197 -4.63 -5.80 -8.77
N THR A 198 -4.48 -4.68 -9.47
CA THR A 198 -3.91 -3.43 -8.92
C THR A 198 -4.90 -2.67 -8.03
N THR A 199 -6.22 -2.83 -8.24
CA THR A 199 -7.27 -2.33 -7.35
C THR A 199 -7.28 -3.07 -6.02
N MET A 200 -7.33 -4.42 -6.06
CA MET A 200 -7.42 -5.21 -4.83
C MET A 200 -6.15 -5.17 -3.99
N SER A 201 -5.00 -5.00 -4.63
CA SER A 201 -3.73 -4.76 -3.92
C SER A 201 -3.58 -3.33 -3.38
N THR A 202 -4.50 -2.43 -3.72
CA THR A 202 -4.37 -0.98 -3.47
C THR A 202 -3.06 -0.42 -4.01
N GLY A 203 -2.70 -0.80 -5.26
CA GLY A 203 -1.39 -0.52 -5.83
C GLY A 203 -1.37 0.57 -6.90
N GLY A 204 -2.43 0.71 -7.69
CA GLY A 204 -2.63 1.84 -8.60
C GLY A 204 -1.88 1.81 -9.92
N PHE A 205 -1.10 0.78 -10.24
CA PHE A 205 -0.56 0.64 -11.58
C PHE A 205 -1.67 0.44 -12.62
N SER A 206 -1.53 1.11 -13.76
CA SER A 206 -2.45 1.02 -14.88
C SER A 206 -1.72 0.55 -16.13
N THR A 207 -2.47 0.04 -17.10
CA THR A 207 -2.03 -0.25 -18.46
C THR A 207 -2.10 0.99 -19.38
N LYS A 208 -2.64 2.11 -18.87
CA LYS A 208 -2.83 3.35 -19.60
C LYS A 208 -2.07 4.51 -18.98
N ASN A 209 -1.53 5.40 -19.82
CA ASN A 209 -0.83 6.62 -19.39
C ASN A 209 -1.75 7.52 -18.55
N ALA A 210 -3.00 7.67 -18.98
CA ALA A 210 -4.00 8.47 -18.27
C ALA A 210 -4.62 7.76 -17.06
N SER A 211 -4.09 6.59 -16.63
CA SER A 211 -4.68 5.78 -15.57
C SER A 211 -6.17 5.52 -15.84
N LEU A 212 -7.05 5.65 -14.85
CA LEU A 212 -8.49 5.44 -15.01
C LEU A 212 -9.24 6.64 -15.61
N ALA A 213 -8.56 7.76 -15.85
CA ALA A 213 -9.10 8.85 -16.69
C ALA A 213 -9.31 8.40 -18.16
N HIS A 214 -8.61 7.35 -18.62
CA HIS A 214 -8.82 6.75 -19.94
C HIS A 214 -10.27 6.25 -20.12
N TRP A 215 -10.89 5.76 -19.05
CA TRP A 215 -12.28 5.30 -19.06
C TRP A 215 -13.15 6.29 -18.27
N ASP A 216 -13.55 7.41 -18.91
CA ASP A 216 -14.50 8.37 -18.29
C ASP A 216 -15.93 7.83 -18.35
N SER A 217 -16.16 6.73 -17.67
CA SER A 217 -17.44 6.02 -17.61
C SER A 217 -17.82 5.66 -16.17
N PRO A 218 -19.04 6.01 -15.73
CA PRO A 218 -19.56 5.61 -14.43
C PRO A 218 -19.54 4.09 -14.22
N ILE A 219 -19.80 3.30 -15.29
CA ILE A 219 -19.85 1.85 -15.25
C ILE A 219 -18.47 1.23 -14.95
N VAL A 220 -17.37 1.90 -15.32
CA VAL A 220 -16.00 1.49 -14.98
C VAL A 220 -15.60 2.01 -13.61
N GLN A 221 -15.83 3.33 -13.36
CA GLN A 221 -15.24 4.01 -12.20
C GLN A 221 -15.93 3.64 -10.88
N TYR A 222 -17.27 3.50 -10.82
CA TYR A 222 -17.97 3.15 -9.58
C TYR A 222 -17.61 1.75 -9.03
N PRO A 223 -17.56 0.68 -9.85
CA PRO A 223 -17.07 -0.60 -9.35
C PRO A 223 -15.66 -0.51 -8.76
N ILE A 224 -14.74 0.19 -9.43
CA ILE A 224 -13.37 0.37 -8.94
C ILE A 224 -13.38 1.12 -7.61
N ILE A 225 -14.16 2.20 -7.44
CA ILE A 225 -14.32 2.93 -6.17
C ILE A 225 -14.75 1.97 -5.06
N VAL A 226 -15.78 1.18 -5.30
CA VAL A 226 -16.30 0.22 -4.30
C VAL A 226 -15.24 -0.80 -3.91
N PHE A 227 -14.53 -1.36 -4.89
CA PHE A 227 -13.50 -2.36 -4.60
C PHE A 227 -12.22 -1.77 -3.99
N MET A 228 -11.82 -0.54 -4.32
CA MET A 228 -10.78 0.20 -3.59
C MET A 228 -11.16 0.37 -2.12
N PHE A 229 -12.41 0.80 -1.84
CA PHE A 229 -12.91 0.96 -0.48
C PHE A 229 -12.91 -0.38 0.28
N LEU A 230 -13.35 -1.47 -0.35
CA LEU A 230 -13.31 -2.81 0.24
C LEU A 230 -11.86 -3.29 0.48
N ALA A 231 -10.94 -3.05 -0.45
CA ALA A 231 -9.53 -3.40 -0.30
C ALA A 231 -8.85 -2.63 0.86
N GLY A 232 -9.26 -1.37 1.10
CA GLY A 232 -8.87 -0.57 2.25
C GLY A 232 -9.55 -0.98 3.56
N THR A 233 -10.58 -1.82 3.53
CA THR A 233 -11.23 -2.33 4.73
C THR A 233 -10.46 -3.52 5.31
N ASN A 234 -10.46 -3.65 6.63
CA ASN A 234 -9.88 -4.81 7.31
C ASN A 234 -10.48 -6.12 6.78
N PHE A 235 -9.65 -7.06 6.33
CA PHE A 235 -10.09 -8.33 5.74
C PHE A 235 -10.89 -9.21 6.73
N THR A 236 -10.67 -9.06 8.04
CA THR A 236 -11.49 -9.74 9.05
C THR A 236 -12.91 -9.16 9.09
N ILE A 237 -13.06 -7.87 8.91
CA ILE A 237 -14.38 -7.21 8.80
C ILE A 237 -15.08 -7.67 7.53
N LEU A 238 -14.37 -7.78 6.41
CA LEU A 238 -14.93 -8.34 5.17
C LEU A 238 -15.42 -9.78 5.36
N TYR A 239 -14.68 -10.59 6.11
CA TYR A 239 -15.12 -11.93 6.46
C TYR A 239 -16.43 -11.93 7.28
N PHE A 240 -16.60 -10.99 8.23
CA PHE A 240 -17.85 -10.84 8.96
C PHE A 240 -18.99 -10.33 8.08
N LEU A 241 -18.69 -9.44 7.14
CA LEU A 241 -19.65 -8.95 6.15
C LEU A 241 -20.17 -10.10 5.27
N LEU A 242 -19.28 -10.94 4.74
CA LEU A 242 -19.65 -12.13 3.95
C LEU A 242 -20.48 -13.13 4.74
N LYS A 243 -20.33 -13.17 6.07
CA LYS A 243 -21.17 -13.99 6.98
C LYS A 243 -22.44 -13.28 7.47
N ALA A 244 -22.80 -12.15 6.87
CA ALA A 244 -23.96 -11.34 7.25
C ALA A 244 -24.00 -10.92 8.73
N LYS A 245 -22.83 -10.86 9.41
CA LYS A 245 -22.71 -10.41 10.81
C LYS A 245 -22.59 -8.89 10.91
N ILE A 246 -23.58 -8.17 10.35
CA ILE A 246 -23.57 -6.72 10.20
C ILE A 246 -23.34 -5.97 11.51
N LYS A 247 -23.92 -6.44 12.62
CA LYS A 247 -23.72 -5.82 13.95
C LYS A 247 -22.24 -5.78 14.36
N LYS A 248 -21.44 -6.81 14.01
CA LYS A 248 -20.00 -6.84 14.32
C LYS A 248 -19.20 -5.86 13.46
N VAL A 249 -19.63 -5.62 12.22
CA VAL A 249 -19.02 -4.68 11.30
C VAL A 249 -19.15 -3.26 11.83
N PHE A 250 -20.35 -2.83 12.17
CA PHE A 250 -20.62 -1.47 12.67
C PHE A 250 -20.26 -1.27 14.15
N TYR A 251 -19.94 -2.31 14.89
CA TYR A 251 -19.38 -2.20 16.23
C TYR A 251 -17.89 -1.78 16.21
N ASN A 252 -17.20 -2.01 15.10
CA ASN A 252 -15.79 -1.67 14.97
C ASN A 252 -15.62 -0.17 14.73
N GLU A 253 -15.08 0.55 15.71
CA GLU A 253 -14.89 2.00 15.64
C GLU A 253 -13.92 2.43 14.53
N GLU A 254 -12.91 1.62 14.20
CA GLU A 254 -11.98 1.92 13.11
C GLU A 254 -12.72 1.95 11.77
N PHE A 255 -13.52 0.91 11.48
CA PHE A 255 -14.29 0.83 10.24
C PHE A 255 -15.32 1.97 10.13
N VAL A 256 -16.03 2.27 11.23
CA VAL A 256 -17.01 3.36 11.24
C VAL A 256 -16.33 4.71 11.02
N THR A 257 -15.17 4.95 11.64
CA THR A 257 -14.40 6.19 11.43
C THR A 257 -13.89 6.29 9.99
N TYR A 258 -13.39 5.19 9.42
CA TYR A 258 -12.96 5.11 8.03
C TYR A 258 -14.12 5.44 7.06
N LEU A 259 -15.27 4.81 7.25
CA LEU A 259 -16.47 5.03 6.43
C LEU A 259 -16.95 6.48 6.50
N ILE A 260 -17.19 6.97 7.73
CA ILE A 260 -17.70 8.33 7.95
C ILE A 260 -16.69 9.36 7.46
N GLY A 261 -15.39 9.18 7.77
CA GLY A 261 -14.33 10.08 7.33
C GLY A 261 -14.27 10.18 5.81
N THR A 262 -14.31 9.05 5.11
CA THR A 262 -14.33 9.02 3.63
C THR A 262 -15.55 9.76 3.09
N ILE A 263 -16.74 9.52 3.64
CA ILE A 263 -17.96 10.20 3.21
C ILE A 263 -17.87 11.70 3.44
N VAL A 264 -17.48 12.15 4.63
CA VAL A 264 -17.39 13.58 4.98
C VAL A 264 -16.38 14.30 4.08
N ILE A 265 -15.19 13.73 3.90
CA ILE A 265 -14.17 14.32 3.03
C ILE A 265 -14.66 14.36 1.59
N THR A 266 -15.34 13.32 1.10
CA THR A 266 -15.91 13.30 -0.25
C THR A 266 -16.92 14.44 -0.45
N PHE A 267 -17.83 14.66 0.49
CA PHE A 267 -18.79 15.76 0.38
C PHE A 267 -18.12 17.13 0.39
N LEU A 268 -17.11 17.36 1.24
CA LEU A 268 -16.35 18.61 1.28
C LEU A 268 -15.62 18.87 -0.06
N VAL A 269 -14.95 17.83 -0.59
CA VAL A 269 -14.26 17.92 -1.88
C VAL A 269 -15.26 18.12 -3.02
N THR A 270 -16.39 17.41 -3.03
CA THR A 270 -17.44 17.57 -4.06
C THR A 270 -17.95 18.98 -4.10
N PHE A 271 -18.27 19.57 -2.95
CA PHE A 271 -18.72 20.96 -2.87
C PHE A 271 -17.70 21.92 -3.48
N SER A 272 -16.42 21.73 -3.15
CA SER A 272 -15.36 22.55 -3.72
C SER A 272 -15.17 22.33 -5.23
N VAL A 273 -15.28 21.08 -5.72
CA VAL A 273 -15.17 20.76 -7.16
C VAL A 273 -16.30 21.40 -7.96
N ILE A 274 -17.54 21.35 -7.48
CA ILE A 274 -18.68 22.02 -8.14
C ILE A 274 -18.42 23.52 -8.32
N CYS A 275 -17.81 24.17 -7.32
CA CYS A 275 -17.51 25.61 -7.39
C CYS A 275 -16.38 25.96 -8.37
N HIS A 276 -15.49 25.03 -8.72
CA HIS A 276 -14.27 25.35 -9.48
C HIS A 276 -14.19 24.68 -10.87
N VAL A 277 -14.85 23.55 -11.08
CA VAL A 277 -14.64 22.72 -12.29
C VAL A 277 -15.80 22.82 -13.30
N ASN A 278 -16.93 23.45 -12.94
CA ASN A 278 -18.12 23.64 -13.82
C ASN A 278 -18.60 22.34 -14.52
N GLU A 279 -18.39 21.19 -13.93
CA GLU A 279 -18.89 19.90 -14.41
C GLU A 279 -20.27 19.60 -13.81
N GLY A 280 -21.03 18.72 -14.45
CA GLY A 280 -22.31 18.27 -13.91
C GLY A 280 -22.20 17.66 -12.51
N LEU A 281 -23.27 17.70 -11.72
CA LEU A 281 -23.28 17.29 -10.30
C LEU A 281 -22.83 15.83 -10.11
N GLU A 282 -23.26 14.91 -10.99
CA GLU A 282 -22.83 13.51 -10.97
C GLU A 282 -21.33 13.38 -11.19
N LYS A 283 -20.80 14.04 -12.23
CA LYS A 283 -19.39 13.95 -12.58
C LYS A 283 -18.51 14.56 -11.51
N SER A 284 -18.88 15.71 -10.94
CA SER A 284 -18.17 16.34 -9.82
C SER A 284 -18.14 15.44 -8.59
N PHE A 285 -19.27 14.80 -8.25
CA PHE A 285 -19.33 13.83 -7.15
C PHE A 285 -18.45 12.61 -7.43
N ARG A 286 -18.53 12.03 -8.62
CA ARG A 286 -17.76 10.85 -9.02
C ARG A 286 -16.27 11.13 -9.01
N LEU A 287 -15.81 12.27 -9.55
CA LEU A 287 -14.41 12.68 -9.52
C LEU A 287 -13.92 12.87 -8.08
N ALA A 288 -14.67 13.55 -7.23
CA ALA A 288 -14.33 13.78 -5.83
C ALA A 288 -14.26 12.44 -5.06
N LEU A 289 -15.29 11.60 -5.17
CA LEU A 289 -15.36 10.30 -4.52
C LEU A 289 -14.21 9.40 -4.96
N PHE A 290 -13.90 9.35 -6.26
CA PHE A 290 -12.82 8.55 -6.81
C PHE A 290 -11.48 8.97 -6.23
N GLN A 291 -11.13 10.27 -6.29
CA GLN A 291 -9.83 10.76 -5.82
C GLN A 291 -9.70 10.62 -4.30
N VAL A 292 -10.74 10.91 -3.52
CA VAL A 292 -10.72 10.73 -2.06
C VAL A 292 -10.53 9.25 -1.69
N VAL A 293 -11.30 8.34 -2.28
CA VAL A 293 -11.15 6.90 -2.01
C VAL A 293 -9.79 6.42 -2.46
N SER A 294 -9.33 6.79 -3.64
CA SER A 294 -8.03 6.40 -4.18
C SER A 294 -6.87 6.79 -3.24
N LEU A 295 -6.87 8.00 -2.68
CA LEU A 295 -5.81 8.45 -1.77
C LEU A 295 -5.95 7.88 -0.37
N VAL A 296 -7.15 7.85 0.21
CA VAL A 296 -7.38 7.31 1.56
C VAL A 296 -7.10 5.81 1.62
N THR A 297 -7.40 5.07 0.56
CA THR A 297 -7.06 3.64 0.46
C THR A 297 -5.62 3.39 0.04
N THR A 298 -4.86 4.46 -0.24
CA THR A 298 -3.50 4.40 -0.78
C THR A 298 -3.40 3.61 -2.09
N THR A 299 -4.45 3.62 -2.90
CA THR A 299 -4.45 2.93 -4.21
C THR A 299 -3.72 3.76 -5.27
N GLY A 300 -3.96 5.07 -5.33
CA GLY A 300 -3.22 5.97 -6.21
C GLY A 300 -3.69 6.00 -7.66
N PHE A 301 -4.83 5.43 -8.01
CA PHE A 301 -5.42 5.65 -9.33
C PHE A 301 -5.87 7.11 -9.52
N VAL A 302 -5.81 7.56 -10.77
CA VAL A 302 -6.11 8.94 -11.14
C VAL A 302 -7.22 8.96 -12.19
N THR A 303 -8.24 9.82 -11.98
CA THR A 303 -9.29 10.14 -12.96
C THR A 303 -9.29 11.61 -13.37
N ALA A 304 -8.58 12.45 -12.63
CA ALA A 304 -8.40 13.87 -12.94
C ALA A 304 -7.19 14.43 -12.22
N ASP A 305 -6.61 15.48 -12.75
CA ASP A 305 -5.56 16.23 -12.07
C ASP A 305 -6.16 17.14 -10.98
N TYR A 306 -6.17 16.63 -9.74
CA TYR A 306 -6.69 17.37 -8.60
C TYR A 306 -5.82 18.58 -8.21
N THR A 307 -4.60 18.68 -8.71
CA THR A 307 -3.71 19.81 -8.42
C THR A 307 -4.14 21.09 -9.15
N THR A 308 -4.95 20.94 -10.21
CA THR A 308 -5.49 22.06 -10.99
C THR A 308 -6.81 22.60 -10.44
N TRP A 309 -7.48 21.92 -9.52
CA TRP A 309 -8.79 22.30 -9.04
C TRP A 309 -8.77 23.57 -8.18
N SER A 310 -7.93 23.59 -7.13
CA SER A 310 -7.62 24.79 -6.34
C SER A 310 -6.46 24.53 -5.40
N ASN A 311 -5.78 25.59 -4.94
CA ASN A 311 -4.70 25.47 -3.96
C ASN A 311 -5.19 24.85 -2.62
N GLY A 312 -6.42 25.16 -2.21
CA GLY A 312 -7.02 24.58 -0.99
C GLY A 312 -7.25 23.07 -1.13
N LEU A 313 -7.75 22.62 -2.30
CA LEU A 313 -7.88 21.19 -2.58
C LEU A 313 -6.53 20.49 -2.69
N THR A 314 -5.55 21.10 -3.34
CA THR A 314 -4.18 20.55 -3.40
C THR A 314 -3.62 20.32 -2.00
N MET A 315 -3.81 21.28 -1.08
CA MET A 315 -3.40 21.10 0.32
C MET A 315 -4.21 20.00 1.03
N THR A 316 -5.51 19.92 0.77
CA THR A 316 -6.36 18.84 1.32
C THR A 316 -5.86 17.48 0.84
N PHE A 317 -5.60 17.31 -0.46
CA PHE A 317 -5.08 16.07 -1.02
C PHE A 317 -3.67 15.74 -0.50
N PHE A 318 -2.82 16.76 -0.28
CA PHE A 318 -1.53 16.57 0.39
C PHE A 318 -1.70 16.00 1.80
N MET A 319 -2.63 16.51 2.59
CA MET A 319 -2.91 15.97 3.92
C MET A 319 -3.45 14.53 3.86
N LEU A 320 -4.21 14.17 2.81
CA LEU A 320 -4.69 12.80 2.61
C LEU A 320 -3.54 11.80 2.34
N LEU A 321 -2.37 12.25 1.84
CA LEU A 321 -1.19 11.37 1.69
C LEU A 321 -0.68 10.80 3.03
N PHE A 322 -1.03 11.41 4.15
CA PHE A 322 -0.68 10.90 5.48
C PHE A 322 -1.77 10.01 6.10
N LEU A 323 -2.92 9.88 5.44
CA LEU A 323 -3.98 8.98 5.87
C LEU A 323 -3.84 7.63 5.15
N GLY A 324 -3.97 6.56 5.91
CA GLY A 324 -4.12 5.21 5.39
C GLY A 324 -5.51 4.68 5.75
N ALA A 325 -5.90 3.54 5.17
CA ALA A 325 -7.17 2.90 5.49
C ALA A 325 -7.05 2.02 6.77
N CYS A 326 -7.90 1.01 6.93
CA CYS A 326 -7.95 0.18 8.13
C CYS A 326 -6.70 -0.68 8.32
N ALA A 327 -6.36 -0.96 9.56
CA ALA A 327 -5.35 -1.99 9.89
C ALA A 327 -5.84 -3.37 9.40
N GLY A 328 -4.91 -4.21 8.93
CA GLY A 328 -5.27 -5.51 8.35
C GLY A 328 -5.95 -5.44 6.97
N SER A 329 -5.78 -4.32 6.25
CA SER A 329 -6.10 -4.14 4.83
C SER A 329 -4.84 -4.19 3.98
N THR A 330 -4.98 -4.13 2.64
CA THR A 330 -3.84 -4.00 1.71
C THR A 330 -3.25 -2.60 1.65
N SER A 331 -3.91 -1.57 2.21
CA SER A 331 -3.46 -0.18 2.14
C SER A 331 -2.11 0.05 2.83
N GLY A 332 -1.40 1.09 2.42
CA GLY A 332 -0.22 1.65 3.08
C GLY A 332 -0.55 2.72 4.12
N GLY A 333 0.34 3.68 4.31
CA GLY A 333 0.15 4.88 5.10
C GLY A 333 -0.06 4.66 6.61
N ILE A 334 -0.43 5.74 7.29
CA ILE A 334 -0.77 5.71 8.72
C ILE A 334 -2.21 5.23 8.87
N LYS A 335 -2.38 4.03 9.42
CA LYS A 335 -3.72 3.39 9.57
C LYS A 335 -4.68 4.23 10.39
N VAL A 336 -5.98 4.20 10.03
CA VAL A 336 -7.06 4.93 10.73
C VAL A 336 -7.06 4.68 12.23
N VAL A 337 -6.80 3.46 12.67
CA VAL A 337 -6.73 3.11 14.10
C VAL A 337 -5.74 3.99 14.87
N ARG A 338 -4.57 4.32 14.26
CA ARG A 338 -3.57 5.18 14.90
C ARG A 338 -4.05 6.62 15.02
N HIS A 339 -4.73 7.13 14.00
CA HIS A 339 -5.37 8.45 14.07
C HIS A 339 -6.45 8.51 15.14
N VAL A 340 -7.32 7.49 15.23
CA VAL A 340 -8.36 7.42 16.26
C VAL A 340 -7.74 7.42 17.67
N ILE A 341 -6.71 6.61 17.89
CA ILE A 341 -6.01 6.56 19.20
C ILE A 341 -5.35 7.91 19.49
N PHE A 342 -4.69 8.51 18.50
CA PHE A 342 -4.04 9.82 18.65
C PHE A 342 -5.04 10.89 19.05
N PHE A 343 -6.15 11.06 18.34
CA PHE A 343 -7.15 12.08 18.66
C PHE A 343 -7.82 11.83 20.01
N LYS A 344 -8.16 10.57 20.33
CA LYS A 344 -8.71 10.23 21.65
C LYS A 344 -7.74 10.54 22.78
N ASN A 345 -6.46 10.19 22.61
CA ASN A 345 -5.45 10.50 23.63
C ASN A 345 -5.25 12.01 23.77
N THR A 346 -5.20 12.76 22.67
CA THR A 346 -5.07 14.23 22.71
C THR A 346 -6.22 14.88 23.50
N ILE A 347 -7.46 14.45 23.24
CA ILE A 347 -8.63 14.93 24.00
C ILE A 347 -8.52 14.56 25.48
N LEU A 348 -8.02 13.37 25.80
CA LEU A 348 -7.82 12.94 27.18
C LEU A 348 -6.70 13.71 27.88
N GLU A 349 -5.64 14.13 27.16
CA GLU A 349 -4.59 14.97 27.72
C GLU A 349 -5.14 16.32 28.18
N PHE A 350 -5.99 16.99 27.40
CA PHE A 350 -6.66 18.21 27.87
C PHE A 350 -7.49 17.96 29.14
N LYS A 351 -8.17 16.82 29.23
CA LYS A 351 -8.92 16.48 30.45
C LYS A 351 -8.02 16.17 31.63
N ARG A 352 -6.85 15.55 31.42
CA ARG A 352 -5.86 15.27 32.46
C ARG A 352 -5.27 16.55 33.03
N LEU A 353 -5.03 17.56 32.17
CA LEU A 353 -4.57 18.88 32.61
C LEU A 353 -5.58 19.57 33.54
N LEU A 354 -6.89 19.41 33.27
CA LEU A 354 -7.97 19.96 34.08
C LEU A 354 -8.22 19.12 35.34
N HIS A 355 -8.00 17.81 35.28
CA HIS A 355 -8.28 16.87 36.38
C HIS A 355 -7.10 15.92 36.60
N PRO A 356 -5.98 16.41 37.20
CA PRO A 356 -4.73 15.64 37.30
C PRO A 356 -4.82 14.33 38.09
N ARG A 357 -5.83 14.21 38.99
CA ARG A 357 -6.05 12.99 39.79
C ARG A 357 -6.96 11.97 39.12
N ALA A 358 -7.56 12.27 37.95
CA ALA A 358 -8.46 11.37 37.26
C ALA A 358 -7.71 10.29 36.50
N LEU A 359 -8.07 9.03 36.70
CA LEU A 359 -7.54 7.88 35.95
C LEU A 359 -8.25 7.76 34.59
N LEU A 360 -7.80 8.56 33.64
CA LEU A 360 -8.37 8.61 32.29
C LEU A 360 -7.58 7.70 31.33
N LYS A 361 -8.22 6.65 30.81
CA LYS A 361 -7.63 5.70 29.86
C LYS A 361 -8.30 5.79 28.50
N VAL A 362 -7.50 5.66 27.43
CA VAL A 362 -8.02 5.59 26.07
C VAL A 362 -8.85 4.31 25.90
N LYS A 363 -10.05 4.42 25.30
CA LYS A 363 -10.93 3.29 25.02
C LYS A 363 -11.17 3.18 23.50
N MET A 364 -11.20 1.94 22.99
CA MET A 364 -11.58 1.61 21.62
C MET A 364 -12.45 0.36 21.63
N ASN A 365 -13.52 0.33 20.87
CA ASN A 365 -14.52 -0.75 20.89
C ASN A 365 -15.02 -1.06 22.32
N LYS A 366 -15.16 -0.03 23.17
CA LYS A 366 -15.51 -0.11 24.61
C LYS A 366 -14.44 -0.77 25.50
N GLU A 367 -13.31 -1.19 24.97
CA GLU A 367 -12.19 -1.78 25.73
C GLU A 367 -11.11 -0.74 26.02
N VAL A 368 -10.43 -0.89 27.16
CA VAL A 368 -9.34 -0.02 27.57
C VAL A 368 -8.06 -0.39 26.83
N ILE A 369 -7.46 0.56 26.15
CA ILE A 369 -6.17 0.36 25.47
C ILE A 369 -5.05 0.48 26.52
N PRO A 370 -4.09 -0.49 26.54
CA PRO A 370 -2.91 -0.39 27.38
C PRO A 370 -2.08 0.87 27.07
N GLU A 371 -1.56 1.53 28.08
CA GLU A 371 -0.75 2.75 27.93
C GLU A 371 0.47 2.54 27.03
N LYS A 372 1.08 1.34 27.09
CA LYS A 372 2.18 0.95 26.21
C LYS A 372 1.80 1.04 24.72
N VAL A 373 0.58 0.65 24.35
CA VAL A 373 0.09 0.72 22.97
C VAL A 373 -0.11 2.17 22.54
N THR A 374 -0.70 3.00 23.42
CA THR A 374 -0.86 4.44 23.17
C THR A 374 0.49 5.12 22.98
N ALA A 375 1.47 4.85 23.84
CA ALA A 375 2.83 5.36 23.71
C ALA A 375 3.49 4.94 22.38
N HIS A 376 3.34 3.65 21.99
CA HIS A 376 3.84 3.15 20.69
C HIS A 376 3.24 3.89 19.51
N VAL A 377 1.95 4.21 19.55
CA VAL A 377 1.29 4.99 18.48
C VAL A 377 1.86 6.40 18.40
N MET A 378 2.09 7.07 19.55
CA MET A 378 2.69 8.41 19.55
C MET A 378 4.11 8.41 18.97
N VAL A 379 4.95 7.46 19.41
CA VAL A 379 6.32 7.30 18.89
C VAL A 379 6.29 6.96 17.38
N PHE A 380 5.36 6.11 16.93
CA PHE A 380 5.20 5.81 15.51
C PHE A 380 4.93 7.06 14.67
N LEU A 381 3.99 7.91 15.09
CA LEU A 381 3.66 9.13 14.36
C LEU A 381 4.85 10.10 14.32
N LEU A 382 5.59 10.22 15.43
CA LEU A 382 6.80 11.05 15.51
C LEU A 382 7.89 10.54 14.55
N VAL A 383 8.18 9.24 14.59
CA VAL A 383 9.19 8.61 13.71
C VAL A 383 8.78 8.71 12.24
N TYR A 384 7.48 8.54 11.94
CA TYR A 384 6.96 8.73 10.59
C TYR A 384 7.25 10.15 10.07
N LEU A 385 6.96 11.16 10.88
CA LEU A 385 7.23 12.56 10.55
C LEU A 385 8.74 12.83 10.40
N MET A 386 9.57 12.24 11.26
CA MET A 386 11.04 12.35 11.15
C MET A 386 11.55 11.74 9.83
N VAL A 387 11.10 10.54 9.46
CA VAL A 387 11.51 9.90 8.19
C VAL A 387 11.03 10.74 7.00
N PHE A 388 9.82 11.28 7.06
CA PHE A 388 9.30 12.19 6.04
C PHE A 388 10.17 13.45 5.90
N CYS A 389 10.49 14.15 6.99
CA CYS A 389 11.31 15.37 6.94
C CYS A 389 12.74 15.08 6.46
N LEU A 390 13.39 14.07 7.04
CA LEU A 390 14.77 13.71 6.67
C LEU A 390 14.85 13.22 5.22
N GLY A 391 13.89 12.40 4.80
CA GLY A 391 13.77 11.94 3.41
C GLY A 391 13.61 13.12 2.44
N SER A 392 12.75 14.08 2.76
CA SER A 392 12.52 15.26 1.91
C SER A 392 13.78 16.13 1.77
N ILE A 393 14.50 16.36 2.85
CA ILE A 393 15.78 17.09 2.84
C ILE A 393 16.81 16.34 1.95
N LEU A 394 16.87 15.02 2.11
CA LEU A 394 17.81 14.19 1.38
C LEU A 394 17.51 14.19 -0.13
N ILE A 395 16.23 14.06 -0.53
CA ILE A 395 15.82 14.13 -1.94
C ILE A 395 16.14 15.50 -2.55
N MET A 396 15.90 16.59 -1.83
CA MET A 396 16.27 17.93 -2.30
C MET A 396 17.79 18.07 -2.53
N ARG A 397 18.60 17.51 -1.62
CA ARG A 397 20.07 17.56 -1.71
C ARG A 397 20.62 16.74 -2.88
N LEU A 398 20.03 15.59 -3.17
CA LEU A 398 20.52 14.66 -4.20
C LEU A 398 20.16 15.09 -5.63
N ASN A 399 19.25 16.00 -5.81
CA ASN A 399 18.91 16.53 -7.13
C ASN A 399 19.95 17.52 -7.71
N GLY A 400 20.96 17.90 -6.94
CA GLY A 400 22.08 18.71 -7.39
C GLY A 400 21.63 20.07 -7.97
N ASP A 401 22.15 20.39 -9.17
CA ASP A 401 21.91 21.65 -9.85
C ASP A 401 20.51 21.79 -10.49
N VAL A 402 19.76 20.69 -10.57
CA VAL A 402 18.36 20.73 -11.02
C VAL A 402 17.50 21.22 -9.85
N ALA A 403 17.04 22.45 -9.92
CA ALA A 403 16.16 23.05 -8.92
C ALA A 403 14.84 22.27 -8.84
N LEU A 404 14.80 21.25 -7.97
CA LEU A 404 13.56 20.50 -7.70
C LEU A 404 12.62 21.39 -6.89
N PRO A 405 11.40 21.69 -7.37
CA PRO A 405 10.44 22.45 -6.58
C PRO A 405 10.20 21.79 -5.21
N PHE A 406 10.16 22.58 -4.17
CA PHE A 406 9.94 22.11 -2.79
C PHE A 406 8.71 21.17 -2.68
N GLN A 407 7.62 21.51 -3.36
CA GLN A 407 6.41 20.70 -3.43
C GLN A 407 6.67 19.30 -3.99
N THR A 408 7.54 19.18 -4.99
CA THR A 408 7.88 17.90 -5.62
C THR A 408 8.64 16.99 -4.66
N ALA A 409 9.62 17.51 -3.92
CA ALA A 409 10.37 16.73 -2.95
C ALA A 409 9.46 16.24 -1.80
N LEU A 410 8.64 17.13 -1.24
CA LEU A 410 7.67 16.75 -0.20
C LEU A 410 6.66 15.74 -0.74
N GLY A 411 6.09 15.96 -1.92
CA GLY A 411 5.13 15.07 -2.55
C GLY A 411 5.72 13.69 -2.83
N ALA A 412 6.96 13.63 -3.35
CA ALA A 412 7.65 12.38 -3.63
C ALA A 412 7.86 11.53 -2.37
N VAL A 413 8.31 12.15 -1.28
CA VAL A 413 8.56 11.42 -0.03
C VAL A 413 7.25 11.05 0.66
N ALA A 414 6.26 11.97 0.71
CA ALA A 414 4.96 11.69 1.31
C ALA A 414 4.27 10.49 0.66
N THR A 415 4.23 10.46 -0.68
CA THR A 415 3.60 9.36 -1.41
C THR A 415 4.39 8.05 -1.30
N CYS A 416 5.72 8.09 -1.27
CA CYS A 416 6.56 6.89 -1.13
C CYS A 416 6.46 6.28 0.26
N ILE A 417 6.49 7.07 1.35
CA ILE A 417 6.33 6.55 2.72
C ILE A 417 4.89 6.11 2.98
N GLY A 418 3.91 6.76 2.33
CA GLY A 418 2.49 6.40 2.39
C GLY A 418 2.11 5.22 1.50
N ASN A 419 2.97 4.82 0.56
CA ASN A 419 2.70 3.81 -0.49
C ASN A 419 1.42 4.14 -1.29
N ILE A 420 1.33 5.33 -1.90
CA ILE A 420 0.10 5.84 -2.54
C ILE A 420 0.25 5.95 -4.07
N GLY A 421 1.42 6.38 -4.56
CA GLY A 421 1.74 6.53 -5.98
C GLY A 421 1.85 7.99 -6.43
N PRO A 422 0.77 8.69 -6.72
CA PRO A 422 0.83 10.10 -7.13
C PRO A 422 1.27 11.00 -5.97
N GLY A 423 2.22 11.89 -6.23
CA GLY A 423 2.70 12.90 -5.30
C GLY A 423 2.13 14.29 -5.61
N LEU A 424 2.99 15.32 -5.53
CA LEU A 424 2.67 16.70 -5.86
C LEU A 424 3.75 17.30 -6.77
N GLY A 425 3.43 18.38 -7.45
CA GLY A 425 4.35 19.07 -8.36
C GLY A 425 4.73 18.18 -9.54
N ALA A 426 6.00 18.07 -9.86
CA ALA A 426 6.48 17.30 -11.01
C ALA A 426 6.40 15.77 -10.86
N VAL A 427 5.93 15.27 -9.72
CA VAL A 427 5.57 13.85 -9.48
C VAL A 427 4.09 13.72 -9.12
N GLY A 428 3.27 14.68 -9.56
CA GLY A 428 1.83 14.73 -9.34
C GLY A 428 1.04 13.66 -10.10
N PRO A 429 -0.31 13.75 -10.06
CA PRO A 429 -1.20 12.69 -10.57
C PRO A 429 -1.05 12.40 -12.07
N VAL A 430 -0.63 13.38 -12.87
CA VAL A 430 -0.42 13.24 -14.32
C VAL A 430 1.05 13.15 -14.72
N TYR A 431 1.94 13.12 -13.75
CA TYR A 431 3.39 13.04 -13.93
C TYR A 431 3.97 11.74 -13.38
N ASN A 432 5.27 11.52 -13.59
CA ASN A 432 5.96 10.32 -13.14
C ASN A 432 7.34 10.65 -12.51
N PHE A 433 8.02 9.64 -12.00
CA PHE A 433 9.29 9.79 -11.28
C PHE A 433 10.53 9.71 -12.18
N SER A 434 10.38 9.74 -13.52
CA SER A 434 11.50 9.66 -14.46
C SER A 434 12.49 10.80 -14.30
N ILE A 435 11.98 12.00 -13.96
CA ILE A 435 12.77 13.23 -13.80
C ILE A 435 13.78 13.17 -12.63
N LEU A 436 13.58 12.28 -11.66
CA LEU A 436 14.47 12.18 -10.51
C LEU A 436 15.75 11.42 -10.87
N PRO A 437 16.92 11.78 -10.29
CA PRO A 437 18.14 11.02 -10.46
C PRO A 437 18.05 9.63 -9.80
N ASP A 438 18.87 8.69 -10.27
CA ASP A 438 18.86 7.31 -9.79
C ASP A 438 19.14 7.17 -8.30
N ALA A 439 20.01 8.02 -7.74
CA ALA A 439 20.25 8.04 -6.29
C ALA A 439 18.97 8.36 -5.50
N SER A 440 18.19 9.33 -5.95
CA SER A 440 16.91 9.69 -5.35
C SER A 440 15.89 8.54 -5.48
N LYS A 441 15.84 7.86 -6.64
CA LYS A 441 14.97 6.71 -6.87
C LYS A 441 15.29 5.55 -5.91
N ILE A 442 16.57 5.24 -5.70
CA ILE A 442 17.02 4.20 -4.76
C ILE A 442 16.58 4.53 -3.33
N ILE A 443 16.77 5.77 -2.89
CA ILE A 443 16.36 6.19 -1.54
C ILE A 443 14.85 6.12 -1.37
N LEU A 444 14.10 6.61 -2.35
CA LEU A 444 12.63 6.51 -2.34
C LEU A 444 12.15 5.07 -2.30
N SER A 445 12.85 4.14 -2.97
CA SER A 445 12.56 2.70 -2.91
C SER A 445 12.71 2.15 -1.50
N PHE A 446 13.76 2.53 -0.76
CA PHE A 446 13.90 2.16 0.64
C PHE A 446 12.82 2.80 1.53
N ILE A 447 12.46 4.06 1.26
CA ILE A 447 11.37 4.74 1.98
C ILE A 447 10.03 4.01 1.75
N MET A 448 9.75 3.53 0.52
CA MET A 448 8.57 2.70 0.23
C MET A 448 8.56 1.40 1.06
N ILE A 449 9.71 0.71 1.14
CA ILE A 449 9.85 -0.52 1.93
C ILE A 449 9.67 -0.23 3.43
N ILE A 450 10.24 0.86 3.94
CA ILE A 450 10.09 1.30 5.33
C ILE A 450 8.62 1.60 5.65
N GLY A 451 7.93 2.34 4.79
CA GLY A 451 6.51 2.63 4.92
C GLY A 451 5.67 1.36 4.95
N ARG A 452 5.92 0.45 4.01
CA ARG A 452 5.16 -0.81 3.85
C ARG A 452 5.30 -1.76 5.03
N LEU A 453 6.50 -1.86 5.61
CA LEU A 453 6.81 -2.71 6.75
C LEU A 453 6.54 -2.03 8.10
N GLU A 454 5.77 -0.94 8.12
CA GLU A 454 5.36 -0.22 9.32
C GLU A 454 6.54 0.32 10.17
N LEU A 455 7.54 0.93 9.53
CA LEU A 455 8.70 1.64 10.06
C LEU A 455 9.53 0.82 11.06
N PHE A 456 8.95 0.46 12.21
CA PHE A 456 9.70 -0.19 13.29
C PHE A 456 10.34 -1.51 12.87
N SER A 457 9.68 -2.28 12.00
CA SER A 457 10.21 -3.57 11.54
C SER A 457 11.53 -3.43 10.77
N VAL A 458 11.74 -2.29 10.12
CA VAL A 458 12.97 -1.99 9.38
C VAL A 458 13.94 -1.19 10.25
N LEU A 459 13.47 -0.16 10.93
CA LEU A 459 14.33 0.76 11.69
C LEU A 459 15.04 0.09 12.86
N ILE A 460 14.45 -0.95 13.45
CA ILE A 460 15.08 -1.73 14.53
C ILE A 460 16.40 -2.38 14.09
N LEU A 461 16.56 -2.69 12.80
CA LEU A 461 17.79 -3.27 12.25
C LEU A 461 18.97 -2.32 12.31
N PHE A 462 18.71 -1.01 12.35
CA PHE A 462 19.75 0.03 12.49
C PHE A 462 20.14 0.31 13.94
N SER A 463 19.45 -0.30 14.92
CA SER A 463 19.79 -0.17 16.33
C SER A 463 20.98 -1.07 16.68
N PRO A 464 22.05 -0.53 17.33
CA PRO A 464 23.18 -1.34 17.79
C PRO A 464 22.77 -2.46 18.75
N SER A 465 21.72 -2.26 19.54
CA SER A 465 21.18 -3.26 20.47
C SER A 465 20.57 -4.47 19.76
N PHE A 466 20.15 -4.32 18.50
CA PHE A 466 19.64 -5.43 17.70
C PHE A 466 20.73 -6.49 17.43
N TRP A 467 21.96 -6.06 17.20
CA TRP A 467 23.08 -6.93 16.82
C TRP A 467 23.88 -7.49 18.02
N ARG A 468 23.69 -6.92 19.22
CA ARG A 468 24.30 -7.44 20.45
C ARG A 468 23.48 -8.64 20.94
N SER A 469 24.13 -9.82 21.09
CA SER A 469 23.55 -10.95 21.83
C SER A 469 23.54 -10.61 23.32
N ASN A 470 22.36 -10.66 23.94
CA ASN A 470 22.30 -10.79 25.40
C ASN A 470 22.49 -12.23 25.76
#